data_22229bce5cb72caf4e03d16f36ec7757
#
_entry.id   22229bce5cb72caf4e03d16f36ec7757
#
_cell.length_a   1.000
_cell.length_b   1.000
_cell.length_c   1.000
_cell.angle_alpha   90.00
_cell.angle_beta   90.00
_cell.angle_gamma   90.00
#
_symmetry.space_group_name_H-M   'P 1'
#
loop_
_entity.id
_entity.type
_entity.pdbx_description
1 polymer ?
#
loop_
_entity_poly.entity_id
_entity_poly.type
_entity_poly.pdbx_seq_one_letter_code
_entity_poly.pdbx_strand_id
1 'polypeptide(L)'
;MTDITANVVVSMPSQLFTMARSFKAVANGKIYIGKIDTDPVNPENQIQVYIENEDGSHVPVSQPIIINAAGYPVYNGQIAKFVTVQGHSMAVYDAYGAQQFYFPNVLKYDPDQLRQELASSGDDLGDALIAVKQPFTLSIRRTQHQKNAEHISVSDFGAKGDGITDDTVAIQNAINAVPEGAILGFY
;
A
#
# COMPACT_ATOMS: atom_id res chain seq x y z
N MET A 1 18.95 -5.33 -4.69
CA MET A 1 17.83 -5.69 -3.77
C MET A 1 16.64 -4.88 -4.22
N THR A 2 15.53 -5.52 -4.55
CA THR A 2 14.28 -4.81 -4.78
C THR A 2 13.85 -4.20 -3.45
N ASP A 3 13.66 -2.90 -3.42
CA ASP A 3 13.18 -2.18 -2.23
C ASP A 3 11.76 -2.67 -1.94
N ILE A 4 11.59 -3.38 -0.81
CA ILE A 4 10.30 -3.93 -0.41
C ILE A 4 9.61 -2.87 0.43
N THR A 5 8.51 -2.33 -0.07
CA THR A 5 7.68 -1.40 0.70
C THR A 5 6.72 -2.19 1.60
N ALA A 6 7.11 -2.44 2.85
CA ALA A 6 6.29 -3.08 3.87
C ALA A 6 5.83 -2.02 4.88
N ASN A 7 4.63 -1.50 4.70
CA ASN A 7 4.11 -0.34 5.45
C ASN A 7 2.78 -0.60 6.16
N VAL A 8 2.29 -1.84 6.16
CA VAL A 8 1.12 -2.22 6.96
C VAL A 8 1.59 -2.68 8.34
N VAL A 9 1.26 -1.91 9.37
CA VAL A 9 1.72 -2.19 10.73
C VAL A 9 0.99 -3.39 11.32
N VAL A 10 1.74 -4.38 11.76
CA VAL A 10 1.28 -5.50 12.59
C VAL A 10 1.32 -5.11 14.06
N SER A 11 2.45 -4.57 14.52
CA SER A 11 2.59 -4.06 15.88
C SER A 11 3.65 -2.96 15.98
N MET A 12 3.34 -1.96 16.79
CA MET A 12 4.30 -0.91 17.17
C MET A 12 5.20 -1.39 18.33
N PRO A 13 6.41 -0.86 18.48
CA PRO A 13 7.30 -1.23 19.59
C PRO A 13 6.70 -1.01 20.98
N SER A 14 5.81 -0.03 21.12
CA SER A 14 5.13 0.29 22.39
C SER A 14 3.81 -0.45 22.59
N GLN A 15 3.42 -1.33 21.66
CA GLN A 15 2.12 -2.03 21.72
C GLN A 15 2.18 -3.22 22.67
N LEU A 16 1.41 -3.14 23.73
CA LEU A 16 1.22 -4.22 24.72
C LEU A 16 0.05 -5.12 24.30
N PHE A 17 0.28 -6.41 24.24
CA PHE A 17 -0.78 -7.40 24.03
C PHE A 17 -1.27 -7.92 25.37
N THR A 18 -2.57 -7.80 25.63
CA THR A 18 -3.24 -8.22 26.85
C THR A 18 -4.17 -9.39 26.60
N MET A 19 -4.50 -10.13 27.66
CA MET A 19 -5.47 -11.22 27.62
C MET A 19 -6.87 -10.64 27.32
N ALA A 20 -7.67 -11.37 26.53
CA ALA A 20 -9.01 -10.91 26.10
C ALA A 20 -9.99 -10.62 27.26
N ARG A 21 -9.81 -11.29 28.38
CA ARG A 21 -10.73 -11.24 29.54
C ARG A 21 -10.06 -10.80 30.85
N SER A 22 -8.86 -10.24 30.79
CA SER A 22 -8.16 -9.74 31.97
C SER A 22 -7.17 -8.64 31.59
N PHE A 23 -6.76 -7.80 32.57
CA PHE A 23 -5.75 -6.76 32.38
C PHE A 23 -4.30 -7.33 32.45
N LYS A 24 -4.12 -8.63 32.28
CA LYS A 24 -2.79 -9.26 32.28
C LYS A 24 -2.21 -9.27 30.88
N ALA A 25 -0.89 -9.13 30.78
CA ALA A 25 -0.16 -9.31 29.52
C ALA A 25 -0.32 -10.73 28.98
N VAL A 26 -0.32 -10.87 27.64
CA VAL A 26 -0.19 -12.16 26.96
C VAL A 26 1.27 -12.58 27.03
N ALA A 27 1.74 -12.94 28.25
CA ALA A 27 3.11 -13.29 28.49
C ALA A 27 3.50 -14.59 27.74
N ASN A 28 4.63 -14.57 27.04
CA ASN A 28 5.15 -15.69 26.24
C ASN A 28 4.17 -16.23 25.20
N GLY A 29 3.28 -15.37 24.72
CA GLY A 29 2.31 -15.68 23.69
C GLY A 29 2.89 -15.66 22.28
N LYS A 30 2.01 -15.84 21.31
CA LYS A 30 2.36 -15.92 19.88
C LYS A 30 1.38 -15.13 19.05
N ILE A 31 1.89 -14.48 18.00
CA ILE A 31 1.07 -13.81 16.98
C ILE A 31 1.30 -14.51 15.64
N TYR A 32 0.22 -14.83 14.95
CA TYR A 32 0.21 -15.38 13.60
C TYR A 32 -0.43 -14.39 12.64
N ILE A 33 0.16 -14.24 11.46
CA ILE A 33 -0.25 -13.29 10.42
C ILE A 33 -0.48 -14.04 9.12
N GLY A 34 -1.67 -13.88 8.55
CA GLY A 34 -2.07 -14.58 7.32
C GLY A 34 -2.76 -13.67 6.30
N LYS A 35 -3.16 -14.28 5.20
CA LYS A 35 -4.00 -13.61 4.19
C LYS A 35 -5.31 -13.16 4.82
N ILE A 36 -5.87 -12.05 4.33
CA ILE A 36 -7.17 -11.52 4.77
C ILE A 36 -8.24 -12.64 4.71
N ASP A 37 -9.12 -12.66 5.71
CA ASP A 37 -10.24 -13.60 5.84
C ASP A 37 -9.84 -15.09 5.89
N THR A 38 -8.58 -15.40 6.26
CA THR A 38 -8.09 -16.77 6.44
C THR A 38 -7.56 -17.00 7.85
N ASP A 39 -7.52 -18.27 8.27
CA ASP A 39 -6.85 -18.66 9.53
C ASP A 39 -5.33 -18.57 9.38
N PRO A 40 -4.66 -17.63 10.09
CA PRO A 40 -3.21 -17.43 9.97
C PRO A 40 -2.37 -18.51 10.67
N VAL A 41 -2.97 -19.40 11.45
CA VAL A 41 -2.26 -20.52 12.08
C VAL A 41 -1.88 -21.57 11.03
N ASN A 42 -2.70 -21.73 9.99
CA ASN A 42 -2.38 -22.61 8.87
C ASN A 42 -1.20 -22.02 8.06
N PRO A 43 -0.07 -22.75 7.93
CA PRO A 43 1.11 -22.25 7.21
C PRO A 43 0.85 -21.82 5.75
N GLU A 44 -0.12 -22.44 5.05
CA GLU A 44 -0.48 -22.08 3.67
C GLU A 44 -1.12 -20.70 3.55
N ASN A 45 -1.69 -20.19 4.65
CA ASN A 45 -2.30 -18.87 4.70
C ASN A 45 -1.34 -17.80 5.19
N GLN A 46 -0.19 -18.16 5.74
CA GLN A 46 0.77 -17.22 6.29
C GLN A 46 1.36 -16.34 5.19
N ILE A 47 1.55 -15.06 5.51
CA ILE A 47 2.23 -14.09 4.66
C ILE A 47 3.56 -13.68 5.28
N GLN A 48 4.48 -13.15 4.46
CA GLN A 48 5.76 -12.70 4.97
C GLN A 48 5.59 -11.48 5.88
N VAL A 49 6.16 -11.56 7.07
CA VAL A 49 6.27 -10.46 8.04
C VAL A 49 7.69 -9.94 8.03
N TYR A 50 7.85 -8.65 8.24
CA TYR A 50 9.13 -7.96 8.29
C TYR A 50 9.28 -7.18 9.60
N ILE A 51 10.51 -7.01 10.03
CA ILE A 51 10.89 -5.96 10.99
C ILE A 51 11.27 -4.72 10.18
N GLU A 52 10.78 -3.58 10.61
CA GLU A 52 11.21 -2.28 10.12
C GLU A 52 12.26 -1.71 11.10
N ASN A 53 13.47 -1.48 10.60
CA ASN A 53 14.56 -0.86 11.33
C ASN A 53 14.42 0.66 11.35
N GLU A 54 15.17 1.35 12.20
CA GLU A 54 15.16 2.82 12.31
C GLU A 54 15.61 3.54 11.02
N ASP A 55 16.43 2.88 10.20
CA ASP A 55 16.87 3.38 8.89
C ASP A 55 15.86 3.14 7.77
N GLY A 56 14.67 2.56 8.09
CA GLY A 56 13.63 2.22 7.12
C GLY A 56 13.87 0.91 6.39
N SER A 57 14.97 0.19 6.65
CA SER A 57 15.21 -1.12 6.04
C SER A 57 14.30 -2.20 6.63
N HIS A 58 13.97 -3.22 5.81
CA HIS A 58 13.08 -4.30 6.18
C HIS A 58 13.82 -5.63 6.24
N VAL A 59 13.67 -6.36 7.36
CA VAL A 59 14.26 -7.69 7.55
C VAL A 59 13.13 -8.72 7.65
N PRO A 60 13.09 -9.74 6.76
CA PRO A 60 12.07 -10.78 6.82
C PRO A 60 12.24 -11.61 8.09
N VAL A 61 11.12 -11.95 8.73
CA VAL A 61 11.08 -12.78 9.95
C VAL A 61 10.14 -13.95 9.77
N SER A 62 10.48 -15.06 10.45
CA SER A 62 9.62 -16.24 10.47
C SER A 62 8.48 -16.07 11.47
N GLN A 63 7.40 -16.77 11.23
CA GLN A 63 6.27 -16.85 12.14
C GLN A 63 6.34 -18.13 13.01
N PRO A 64 5.71 -18.12 14.19
CA PRO A 64 4.98 -17.01 14.81
C PRO A 64 5.89 -15.91 15.38
N ILE A 65 5.36 -14.68 15.45
CA ILE A 65 5.98 -13.61 16.21
C ILE A 65 5.82 -13.91 17.71
N ILE A 66 6.90 -13.84 18.46
CA ILE A 66 6.89 -14.15 19.89
C ILE A 66 6.58 -12.90 20.71
N ILE A 67 5.72 -13.05 21.71
CA ILE A 67 5.43 -12.03 22.73
C ILE A 67 6.29 -12.37 23.96
N ASN A 68 7.03 -11.41 24.50
CA ASN A 68 7.85 -11.62 25.70
C ASN A 68 7.01 -11.73 26.99
N ALA A 69 7.65 -11.98 28.12
CA ALA A 69 6.98 -12.10 29.42
C ALA A 69 6.24 -10.80 29.84
N ALA A 70 6.66 -9.65 29.33
CA ALA A 70 6.03 -8.35 29.60
C ALA A 70 4.84 -8.05 28.65
N GLY A 71 4.60 -8.88 27.61
CA GLY A 71 3.49 -8.71 26.66
C GLY A 71 3.83 -7.93 25.39
N TYR A 72 5.11 -7.71 25.10
CA TYR A 72 5.56 -7.01 23.89
C TYR A 72 6.04 -7.99 22.81
N PRO A 73 5.68 -7.79 21.54
CA PRO A 73 6.26 -8.53 20.43
C PRO A 73 7.77 -8.29 20.33
N VAL A 74 8.53 -9.39 20.15
CA VAL A 74 9.99 -9.35 20.13
C VAL A 74 10.56 -10.17 18.99
N TYR A 75 11.76 -9.76 18.55
CA TYR A 75 12.60 -10.53 17.67
C TYR A 75 14.01 -10.62 18.31
N ASN A 76 14.55 -11.83 18.42
CA ASN A 76 15.80 -12.10 19.11
C ASN A 76 15.87 -11.45 20.51
N GLY A 77 14.76 -11.44 21.24
CA GLY A 77 14.64 -10.88 22.58
C GLY A 77 14.51 -9.35 22.65
N GLN A 78 14.56 -8.64 21.54
CA GLN A 78 14.40 -7.18 21.47
C GLN A 78 13.00 -6.82 20.96
N ILE A 79 12.41 -5.77 21.56
CA ILE A 79 11.13 -5.21 21.09
C ILE A 79 11.36 -4.62 19.71
N ALA A 80 10.49 -4.97 18.76
CA ALA A 80 10.60 -4.53 17.37
C ALA A 80 9.26 -4.06 16.81
N LYS A 81 9.31 -3.26 15.73
CA LYS A 81 8.16 -2.92 14.90
C LYS A 81 8.00 -3.98 13.83
N PHE A 82 6.82 -4.59 13.75
CA PHE A 82 6.50 -5.60 12.75
C PHE A 82 5.56 -5.04 11.71
N VAL A 83 5.84 -5.32 10.44
CA VAL A 83 5.10 -4.80 9.28
C VAL A 83 4.89 -5.88 8.21
N THR A 84 3.89 -5.67 7.35
CA THR A 84 3.62 -6.47 6.16
C THR A 84 3.47 -5.59 4.93
N VAL A 85 3.53 -6.17 3.74
CA VAL A 85 3.34 -5.44 2.46
C VAL A 85 1.86 -5.26 2.10
N GLN A 86 0.95 -5.96 2.78
CA GLN A 86 -0.48 -5.98 2.45
C GLN A 86 -1.33 -6.11 3.71
N GLY A 87 -2.63 -5.81 3.60
CA GLY A 87 -3.61 -6.12 4.65
C GLY A 87 -3.57 -7.61 5.02
N HIS A 88 -3.90 -7.94 6.26
CA HIS A 88 -3.69 -9.28 6.80
C HIS A 88 -4.77 -9.69 7.81
N SER A 89 -4.87 -10.99 8.07
CA SER A 89 -5.51 -11.53 9.26
C SER A 89 -4.48 -11.66 10.38
N MET A 90 -4.90 -11.54 11.64
CA MET A 90 -4.05 -11.67 12.82
C MET A 90 -4.72 -12.54 13.87
N ALA A 91 -4.00 -13.51 14.40
CA ALA A 91 -4.42 -14.30 15.57
C ALA A 91 -3.39 -14.21 16.67
N VAL A 92 -3.85 -13.97 17.89
CA VAL A 92 -3.01 -13.87 19.10
C VAL A 92 -3.35 -15.01 20.03
N TYR A 93 -2.34 -15.76 20.43
CA TYR A 93 -2.42 -16.92 21.33
C TYR A 93 -1.59 -16.67 22.58
N ASP A 94 -2.07 -17.16 23.72
CA ASP A 94 -1.28 -17.16 24.94
C ASP A 94 -0.23 -18.30 24.97
N ALA A 95 0.54 -18.37 26.04
CA ALA A 95 1.58 -19.38 26.22
C ALA A 95 1.04 -20.83 26.27
N TYR A 96 -0.25 -21.00 26.57
CA TYR A 96 -0.92 -22.28 26.69
C TYR A 96 -1.62 -22.71 25.39
N GLY A 97 -1.55 -21.87 24.35
CA GLY A 97 -2.19 -22.14 23.07
C GLY A 97 -3.67 -21.77 23.01
N ALA A 98 -4.18 -21.01 23.97
CA ALA A 98 -5.54 -20.51 23.91
C ALA A 98 -5.56 -19.18 23.09
N GLN A 99 -6.47 -19.13 22.10
CA GLN A 99 -6.66 -17.95 21.28
C GLN A 99 -7.27 -16.81 22.12
N GLN A 100 -6.58 -15.70 22.15
CA GLN A 100 -7.00 -14.50 22.86
C GLN A 100 -7.75 -13.54 21.94
N PHE A 101 -7.23 -13.33 20.72
CA PHE A 101 -7.83 -12.45 19.71
C PHE A 101 -7.70 -13.07 18.32
N TYR A 102 -8.68 -12.76 17.48
CA TYR A 102 -8.63 -13.01 16.04
C TYR A 102 -9.25 -11.80 15.30
N PHE A 103 -8.49 -11.27 14.36
CA PHE A 103 -8.90 -10.20 13.47
C PHE A 103 -8.79 -10.71 12.03
N PRO A 104 -9.91 -10.96 11.34
CA PRO A 104 -9.89 -11.53 9.98
C PRO A 104 -9.32 -10.56 8.96
N ASN A 105 -9.42 -9.25 9.22
CA ASN A 105 -9.08 -8.23 8.25
C ASN A 105 -8.47 -7.00 8.95
N VAL A 106 -7.14 -6.90 8.92
CA VAL A 106 -6.39 -5.70 9.28
C VAL A 106 -6.00 -5.02 7.98
N LEU A 107 -6.77 -4.00 7.59
CA LEU A 107 -6.60 -3.31 6.32
C LEU A 107 -5.32 -2.46 6.31
N LYS A 108 -4.74 -2.39 5.13
CA LYS A 108 -3.69 -1.43 4.83
C LYS A 108 -4.28 -0.03 4.85
N TYR A 109 -3.77 0.80 5.74
CA TYR A 109 -4.05 2.22 5.78
C TYR A 109 -2.73 2.98 5.87
N ASP A 110 -2.31 3.51 4.72
CA ASP A 110 -1.13 4.35 4.61
C ASP A 110 -1.46 5.60 3.77
N PRO A 111 -1.58 6.78 4.41
CA PRO A 111 -1.87 8.02 3.69
C PRO A 111 -0.76 8.41 2.70
N ASP A 112 0.48 8.04 2.95
CA ASP A 112 1.59 8.33 2.03
C ASP A 112 1.53 7.45 0.78
N GLN A 113 1.00 6.24 0.88
CA GLN A 113 0.81 5.39 -0.30
C GLN A 113 -0.19 5.99 -1.28
N LEU A 114 -1.34 6.47 -0.81
CA LEU A 114 -2.31 7.13 -1.68
C LEU A 114 -1.67 8.34 -2.39
N ARG A 115 -0.85 9.11 -1.66
CA ARG A 115 -0.11 10.24 -2.24
C ARG A 115 0.87 9.79 -3.32
N GLN A 116 1.60 8.68 -3.09
CA GLN A 116 2.52 8.10 -4.06
C GLN A 116 1.79 7.56 -5.29
N GLU A 117 0.67 6.86 -5.10
CA GLU A 117 -0.18 6.36 -6.18
C GLU A 117 -0.74 7.49 -7.04
N LEU A 118 -1.20 8.59 -6.42
CA LEU A 118 -1.70 9.78 -7.13
C LEU A 118 -0.57 10.58 -7.83
N ALA A 119 0.65 10.52 -7.34
CA ALA A 119 1.82 11.17 -7.96
C ALA A 119 2.50 10.31 -9.03
N SER A 120 2.06 9.07 -9.23
CA SER A 120 2.63 8.15 -10.21
C SER A 120 2.10 8.41 -11.61
N SER A 121 2.96 8.16 -12.61
CA SER A 121 2.63 8.23 -14.04
C SER A 121 2.24 6.87 -14.65
N GLY A 122 1.98 5.83 -13.84
CA GLY A 122 1.54 4.53 -14.33
C GLY A 122 0.11 4.57 -14.89
N ASP A 123 -0.19 3.74 -15.89
CA ASP A 123 -1.46 3.74 -16.63
C ASP A 123 -2.71 3.58 -15.76
N ASP A 124 -2.60 2.83 -14.63
CA ASP A 124 -3.68 2.59 -13.67
C ASP A 124 -3.55 3.44 -12.39
N LEU A 125 -2.64 4.41 -12.36
CA LEU A 125 -2.31 5.26 -11.22
C LEU A 125 -2.54 6.75 -11.57
N GLY A 126 -2.16 7.64 -10.68
CA GLY A 126 -2.31 9.08 -10.90
C GLY A 126 -3.76 9.50 -11.13
N ASP A 127 -4.02 10.19 -12.22
CA ASP A 127 -5.35 10.67 -12.60
C ASP A 127 -6.33 9.54 -13.00
N ALA A 128 -5.84 8.31 -13.27
CA ALA A 128 -6.68 7.14 -13.48
C ALA A 128 -7.42 6.68 -12.21
N LEU A 129 -6.94 7.02 -11.02
CA LEU A 129 -7.60 6.74 -9.75
C LEU A 129 -8.80 7.65 -9.46
N ILE A 130 -8.95 8.75 -10.19
CA ILE A 130 -9.99 9.75 -9.97
C ILE A 130 -11.20 9.43 -10.85
N ALA A 131 -12.32 9.14 -10.22
CA ALA A 131 -13.58 8.87 -10.92
C ALA A 131 -14.32 10.16 -11.28
N VAL A 132 -14.71 10.31 -12.54
CA VAL A 132 -15.46 11.45 -13.07
C VAL A 132 -16.76 10.96 -13.69
N LYS A 133 -17.86 11.65 -13.36
CA LYS A 133 -19.17 11.41 -13.99
C LYS A 133 -19.85 12.75 -14.27
N GLN A 134 -20.32 12.94 -15.49
CA GLN A 134 -21.09 14.13 -15.86
C GLN A 134 -22.47 14.12 -15.19
N PRO A 135 -23.04 15.29 -14.80
CA PRO A 135 -24.30 15.38 -14.08
C PRO A 135 -25.54 15.22 -14.98
N PHE A 136 -25.44 14.43 -16.04
CA PHE A 136 -26.51 14.20 -16.98
C PHE A 136 -27.11 12.82 -16.84
N THR A 137 -28.41 12.68 -17.17
CA THR A 137 -29.09 11.39 -17.24
C THR A 137 -28.38 10.48 -18.26
N LEU A 138 -28.19 9.21 -17.91
CA LEU A 138 -27.50 8.20 -18.73
C LEU A 138 -26.00 8.40 -18.93
N SER A 139 -25.36 9.41 -18.29
CA SER A 139 -23.91 9.53 -18.32
C SER A 139 -23.26 8.35 -17.58
N ILE A 140 -22.17 7.83 -18.12
CA ILE A 140 -21.37 6.76 -17.52
C ILE A 140 -20.20 7.34 -16.71
N ARG A 141 -19.70 6.57 -15.74
CA ARG A 141 -18.49 6.91 -15.00
C ARG A 141 -17.27 6.63 -15.86
N ARG A 142 -16.32 7.55 -15.86
CA ARG A 142 -15.01 7.46 -16.51
C ARG A 142 -13.92 7.84 -15.51
N THR A 143 -12.65 7.61 -15.84
CA THR A 143 -11.53 8.16 -15.08
C THR A 143 -11.18 9.58 -15.57
N GLN A 144 -10.50 10.36 -14.71
CA GLN A 144 -9.95 11.66 -15.12
C GLN A 144 -8.94 11.48 -16.26
N HIS A 145 -8.16 10.40 -16.23
CA HIS A 145 -7.23 10.03 -17.30
C HIS A 145 -7.94 9.93 -18.67
N GLN A 146 -9.07 9.23 -18.72
CA GLN A 146 -9.87 9.13 -19.95
C GLN A 146 -10.45 10.47 -20.40
N LYS A 147 -10.71 11.39 -19.46
CA LYS A 147 -11.16 12.75 -19.80
C LYS A 147 -10.02 13.59 -20.32
N ASN A 148 -8.85 13.52 -19.71
CA ASN A 148 -7.66 14.27 -20.15
C ASN A 148 -7.22 13.85 -21.55
N ALA A 149 -7.33 12.56 -21.89
CA ALA A 149 -7.02 12.04 -23.23
C ALA A 149 -7.89 12.60 -24.36
N GLU A 150 -9.00 13.30 -24.07
CA GLU A 150 -9.81 14.01 -25.09
C GLU A 150 -9.18 15.33 -25.52
N HIS A 151 -8.31 15.93 -24.68
CA HIS A 151 -7.63 17.20 -24.91
C HIS A 151 -6.14 17.03 -24.61
N ILE A 152 -5.35 17.04 -25.64
CA ILE A 152 -3.90 16.83 -25.58
C ILE A 152 -3.20 18.10 -26.04
N SER A 153 -2.11 18.48 -25.39
CA SER A 153 -1.28 19.64 -25.76
C SER A 153 0.05 19.18 -26.35
N VAL A 154 0.63 19.97 -27.23
CA VAL A 154 2.02 19.76 -27.69
C VAL A 154 3.02 19.84 -26.53
N SER A 155 2.69 20.53 -25.45
CA SER A 155 3.48 20.57 -24.21
C SER A 155 3.56 19.21 -23.50
N ASP A 156 2.56 18.34 -23.67
CA ASP A 156 2.58 16.96 -23.12
C ASP A 156 3.67 16.10 -23.78
N PHE A 157 4.17 16.52 -24.95
CA PHE A 157 5.28 15.90 -25.68
C PHE A 157 6.60 16.67 -25.54
N GLY A 158 6.63 17.69 -24.65
CA GLY A 158 7.85 18.43 -24.31
C GLY A 158 8.10 19.69 -25.14
N ALA A 159 7.11 20.16 -25.92
CA ALA A 159 7.21 21.46 -26.58
C ALA A 159 7.24 22.58 -25.52
N LYS A 160 8.16 23.54 -25.68
CA LYS A 160 8.35 24.66 -24.74
C LYS A 160 7.63 25.95 -25.15
N GLY A 161 7.45 26.19 -26.44
CA GLY A 161 6.77 27.38 -26.94
C GLY A 161 7.48 28.69 -26.57
N ASP A 162 8.78 28.66 -26.26
CA ASP A 162 9.56 29.78 -25.76
C ASP A 162 10.14 30.67 -26.89
N GLY A 163 9.90 30.33 -28.15
CA GLY A 163 10.42 31.03 -29.33
C GLY A 163 11.92 30.87 -29.57
N ILE A 164 12.59 30.04 -28.80
CA ILE A 164 14.04 29.77 -28.85
C ILE A 164 14.32 28.29 -29.10
N THR A 165 13.62 27.39 -28.37
CA THR A 165 13.79 25.96 -28.48
C THR A 165 13.16 25.44 -29.78
N ASP A 166 13.86 24.52 -30.46
CA ASP A 166 13.28 23.84 -31.63
C ASP A 166 12.30 22.75 -31.15
N ASP A 167 11.01 23.01 -31.22
CA ASP A 167 9.93 22.15 -30.80
C ASP A 167 9.44 21.19 -31.90
N THR A 168 10.10 21.17 -33.08
CA THR A 168 9.68 20.38 -34.25
C THR A 168 9.43 18.91 -33.91
N VAL A 169 10.35 18.28 -33.18
CA VAL A 169 10.24 16.85 -32.82
C VAL A 169 9.08 16.62 -31.83
N ALA A 170 8.92 17.48 -30.84
CA ALA A 170 7.84 17.38 -29.86
C ALA A 170 6.46 17.54 -30.54
N ILE A 171 6.31 18.53 -31.42
CA ILE A 171 5.09 18.75 -32.19
C ILE A 171 4.78 17.57 -33.10
N GLN A 172 5.79 17.03 -33.81
CA GLN A 172 5.58 15.87 -34.69
C GLN A 172 5.18 14.63 -33.90
N ASN A 173 5.77 14.39 -32.73
CA ASN A 173 5.40 13.30 -31.84
C ASN A 173 3.95 13.45 -31.36
N ALA A 174 3.53 14.65 -30.99
CA ALA A 174 2.14 14.95 -30.62
C ALA A 174 1.18 14.63 -31.76
N ILE A 175 1.44 15.10 -32.97
CA ILE A 175 0.63 14.84 -34.17
C ILE A 175 0.49 13.33 -34.43
N ASN A 176 1.60 12.58 -34.29
CA ASN A 176 1.62 11.15 -34.57
C ASN A 176 0.91 10.31 -33.48
N ALA A 177 0.85 10.80 -32.25
CA ALA A 177 0.32 10.06 -31.09
C ALA A 177 -1.17 10.33 -30.82
N VAL A 178 -1.71 11.47 -31.24
CA VAL A 178 -3.10 11.87 -30.97
C VAL A 178 -4.08 10.87 -31.59
N PRO A 179 -4.95 10.24 -30.79
CA PRO A 179 -5.94 9.32 -31.33
C PRO A 179 -7.05 10.03 -32.11
N GLU A 180 -7.70 9.30 -33.01
CA GLU A 180 -8.83 9.82 -33.77
C GLU A 180 -9.94 10.31 -32.83
N GLY A 181 -10.43 11.53 -33.03
CA GLY A 181 -11.48 12.16 -32.24
C GLY A 181 -11.00 12.96 -31.03
N ALA A 182 -9.70 12.95 -30.69
CA ALA A 182 -9.14 13.84 -29.68
C ALA A 182 -8.75 15.21 -30.23
N ILE A 183 -8.63 16.19 -29.36
CA ILE A 183 -8.24 17.58 -29.71
C ILE A 183 -6.77 17.77 -29.35
N LEU A 184 -5.96 18.20 -30.32
CA LEU A 184 -4.58 18.62 -30.08
C LEU A 184 -4.50 20.14 -29.99
N GLY A 185 -4.06 20.65 -28.84
CA GLY A 185 -3.84 22.08 -28.58
C GLY A 185 -2.40 22.51 -28.81
N PHE A 186 -2.22 23.70 -29.39
CA PHE A 186 -0.93 24.36 -29.60
C PHE A 186 -0.89 25.63 -28.71
N TYR A 187 -0.75 25.44 -27.39
CA TYR A 187 -0.67 26.56 -26.41
C TYR A 187 0.29 26.15 -25.27
#